data_8a883090402b304463d61c5edf41cb2f
#
_entry.id   8a883090402b304463d61c5edf41cb2f
#
_cell.length_a   1.000
_cell.length_b   1.000
_cell.length_c   1.000
_cell.angle_alpha   90.00
_cell.angle_beta   90.00
_cell.angle_gamma   90.00
#
_symmetry.space_group_name_H-M   'P 1'
#
loop_
_entity.id
_entity.type
_entity.pdbx_description
1 polymer ?
#
loop_
_entity_poly.entity_id
_entity_poly.type
_entity_poly.pdbx_seq_one_letter_code
_entity_poly.pdbx_strand_id
1 'polypeptide(L)'
;MRRNKYLFIIVVLLWCCSCSKKKDLNILNDKPVIILVQPFKDMNSETTKFIAFEIKKIYPHLKILDAIDLPKESYYKERNRYRADSIIQYLSKNTTNGFVTIGLTTKDISTTKGAIKDFGIMGLGFKPGRSCVASSFRLTLNNKNDQFFKVAIHEIGHTQGLKHCPVKSCFMRDAEGKNPTDEETDFCNNCKNFLKTQNWKFK
;
A
#
# COMPACT_ATOMS: atom_id res chain seq x y z
N MET A 1 -88.22 13.33 4.48
CA MET A 1 -87.08 12.97 5.36
C MET A 1 -86.36 11.81 4.77
N ARG A 2 -85.18 12.04 4.09
CA ARG A 2 -84.35 11.01 3.49
C ARG A 2 -83.07 10.93 4.27
N ARG A 3 -82.77 9.78 4.91
CA ARG A 3 -81.51 9.48 5.61
C ARG A 3 -80.50 8.96 4.61
N ASN A 4 -79.47 9.75 4.35
CA ASN A 4 -78.31 9.32 3.61
C ASN A 4 -77.39 8.50 4.54
N LYS A 5 -77.15 7.23 4.17
CA LYS A 5 -76.15 6.37 4.80
C LYS A 5 -74.87 6.54 4.01
N TYR A 6 -73.90 7.21 4.61
CA TYR A 6 -72.51 7.20 4.07
C TYR A 6 -71.84 5.89 4.42
N LEU A 7 -71.52 5.15 3.38
CA LEU A 7 -70.72 3.92 3.45
C LEU A 7 -69.25 4.30 3.50
N PHE A 8 -68.61 4.13 4.67
CA PHE A 8 -67.19 4.32 4.82
C PHE A 8 -66.49 3.08 4.27
N ILE A 9 -65.82 3.21 3.09
CA ILE A 9 -64.91 2.19 2.54
C ILE A 9 -63.57 2.42 3.22
N ILE A 10 -63.20 1.55 4.15
CA ILE A 10 -61.86 1.50 4.74
C ILE A 10 -60.95 0.79 3.73
N VAL A 11 -60.12 1.57 3.03
CA VAL A 11 -59.06 1.03 2.19
C VAL A 11 -57.87 0.68 3.13
N VAL A 12 -57.77 -0.60 3.44
CA VAL A 12 -56.58 -1.12 4.14
C VAL A 12 -55.43 -1.22 3.13
N LEU A 13 -54.54 -0.22 3.17
CA LEU A 13 -53.27 -0.27 2.46
C LEU A 13 -52.34 -1.29 3.15
N LEU A 14 -52.28 -2.51 2.60
CA LEU A 14 -51.27 -3.49 2.91
C LEU A 14 -49.89 -2.96 2.45
N TRP A 15 -49.15 -2.37 3.37
CA TRP A 15 -47.76 -2.01 3.17
C TRP A 15 -46.93 -3.31 3.20
N CYS A 16 -46.73 -3.90 2.04
CA CYS A 16 -45.75 -4.95 1.87
C CYS A 16 -44.37 -4.36 2.17
N CYS A 17 -43.89 -4.54 3.42
CA CYS A 17 -42.50 -4.41 3.73
C CYS A 17 -41.71 -5.46 2.92
N SER A 18 -41.31 -5.07 1.71
CA SER A 18 -40.30 -5.78 0.96
C SER A 18 -39.00 -5.62 1.73
N CYS A 19 -38.72 -6.55 2.64
CA CYS A 19 -37.38 -6.75 3.17
C CYS A 19 -36.50 -7.18 1.99
N SER A 20 -36.00 -6.20 1.25
CA SER A 20 -34.85 -6.37 0.39
C SER A 20 -33.70 -6.81 1.29
N LYS A 21 -33.45 -8.11 1.38
CA LYS A 21 -32.19 -8.64 1.88
C LYS A 21 -31.11 -7.97 1.04
N LYS A 22 -30.41 -6.96 1.63
CA LYS A 22 -29.10 -6.57 1.14
C LYS A 22 -28.30 -7.86 1.12
N LYS A 23 -28.17 -8.44 -0.07
CA LYS A 23 -27.13 -9.44 -0.33
C LYS A 23 -25.85 -8.76 0.08
N ASP A 24 -25.27 -9.23 1.18
CA ASP A 24 -23.95 -8.85 1.61
C ASP A 24 -23.02 -9.04 0.42
N LEU A 25 -22.59 -7.93 -0.17
CA LEU A 25 -21.58 -7.86 -1.22
C LEU A 25 -20.19 -8.10 -0.60
N ASN A 26 -20.12 -8.95 0.41
CA ASN A 26 -18.92 -9.52 0.97
C ASN A 26 -18.61 -10.86 0.26
N ILE A 27 -18.61 -10.85 -1.07
CA ILE A 27 -17.69 -11.71 -1.78
C ILE A 27 -16.35 -11.02 -1.64
N LEU A 28 -15.76 -11.14 -0.45
CA LEU A 28 -14.32 -10.94 -0.24
C LEU A 28 -13.65 -11.71 -1.36
N ASN A 29 -13.00 -10.99 -2.24
CA ASN A 29 -12.24 -11.55 -3.35
C ASN A 29 -11.20 -12.46 -2.69
N ASP A 30 -11.44 -13.77 -2.68
CA ASP A 30 -10.60 -14.80 -2.02
C ASP A 30 -9.21 -14.91 -2.67
N LYS A 31 -9.00 -14.09 -3.70
CA LYS A 31 -7.74 -14.03 -4.43
C LYS A 31 -6.72 -13.20 -3.66
N PRO A 32 -5.52 -13.74 -3.45
CA PRO A 32 -4.44 -12.99 -2.82
C PRO A 32 -4.09 -11.76 -3.68
N VAL A 33 -3.75 -10.66 -3.02
CA VAL A 33 -3.17 -9.49 -3.67
C VAL A 33 -1.87 -9.90 -4.37
N ILE A 34 -1.62 -9.43 -5.57
CA ILE A 34 -0.36 -9.69 -6.27
C ILE A 34 0.53 -8.45 -6.16
N ILE A 35 1.74 -8.63 -5.63
CA ILE A 35 2.74 -7.56 -5.58
C ILE A 35 3.47 -7.48 -6.91
N LEU A 36 3.48 -6.30 -7.52
CA LEU A 36 4.25 -5.96 -8.70
C LEU A 36 5.48 -5.18 -8.27
N VAL A 37 6.66 -5.74 -8.47
CA VAL A 37 7.93 -5.05 -8.25
C VAL A 37 8.30 -4.31 -9.52
N GLN A 38 8.22 -2.98 -9.49
CA GLN A 38 8.53 -2.09 -10.59
C GLN A 38 9.88 -1.43 -10.37
N PRO A 39 10.98 -1.96 -10.93
CA PRO A 39 12.24 -1.24 -10.90
C PRO A 39 12.18 -0.03 -11.82
N PHE A 40 12.80 1.09 -11.40
CA PHE A 40 13.13 2.16 -12.30
C PHE A 40 14.50 1.90 -12.96
N LYS A 41 14.79 2.52 -14.11
CA LYS A 41 16.00 2.25 -14.92
C LYS A 41 17.33 2.53 -14.19
N ASP A 42 17.29 3.27 -13.10
CA ASP A 42 18.45 3.50 -12.24
C ASP A 42 18.76 2.32 -11.30
N MET A 43 17.87 1.31 -11.26
CA MET A 43 18.08 0.06 -10.51
C MET A 43 18.87 -0.96 -11.32
N ASN A 44 19.79 -1.65 -10.69
CA ASN A 44 20.39 -2.86 -11.30
C ASN A 44 19.48 -4.08 -11.08
N SER A 45 19.60 -5.05 -11.99
CA SER A 45 18.75 -6.25 -11.97
C SER A 45 19.05 -7.17 -10.78
N GLU A 46 20.27 -7.21 -10.28
CA GLU A 46 20.67 -8.08 -9.15
C GLU A 46 20.02 -7.61 -7.87
N THR A 47 20.11 -6.31 -7.55
CA THR A 47 19.43 -5.73 -6.38
C THR A 47 17.90 -5.90 -6.49
N THR A 48 17.32 -5.69 -7.66
CA THR A 48 15.88 -5.89 -7.88
C THR A 48 15.46 -7.34 -7.58
N LYS A 49 16.23 -8.32 -8.10
CA LYS A 49 16.00 -9.75 -7.85
C LYS A 49 16.16 -10.10 -6.38
N PHE A 50 17.16 -9.54 -5.71
CA PHE A 50 17.37 -9.73 -4.27
C PHE A 50 16.17 -9.25 -3.47
N ILE A 51 15.72 -8.01 -3.69
CA ILE A 51 14.54 -7.44 -2.99
C ILE A 51 13.30 -8.31 -3.23
N ALA A 52 13.05 -8.67 -4.48
CA ALA A 52 11.90 -9.53 -4.84
C ALA A 52 11.99 -10.91 -4.18
N PHE A 53 13.18 -11.50 -4.08
CA PHE A 53 13.41 -12.78 -3.42
C PHE A 53 13.13 -12.70 -1.91
N GLU A 54 13.61 -11.64 -1.23
CA GLU A 54 13.37 -11.45 0.19
C GLU A 54 11.87 -11.20 0.48
N ILE A 55 11.19 -10.37 -0.32
CA ILE A 55 9.73 -10.19 -0.22
C ILE A 55 9.02 -11.55 -0.42
N LYS A 56 9.45 -12.35 -1.39
CA LYS A 56 8.84 -13.65 -1.71
C LYS A 56 8.96 -14.69 -0.58
N LYS A 57 9.95 -14.56 0.30
CA LYS A 57 10.05 -15.39 1.51
C LYS A 57 8.89 -15.15 2.47
N ILE A 58 8.37 -13.91 2.52
CA ILE A 58 7.30 -13.50 3.41
C ILE A 58 5.94 -13.65 2.71
N TYR A 59 5.87 -13.19 1.45
CA TYR A 59 4.65 -13.17 0.66
C TYR A 59 4.90 -13.69 -0.77
N PRO A 60 4.40 -14.90 -1.12
CA PRO A 60 4.81 -15.58 -2.34
C PRO A 60 4.22 -15.01 -3.64
N HIS A 61 3.11 -14.26 -3.57
CA HIS A 61 2.39 -13.75 -4.74
C HIS A 61 3.02 -12.46 -5.27
N LEU A 62 4.09 -12.59 -6.05
CA LEU A 62 4.89 -11.46 -6.55
C LEU A 62 5.33 -11.68 -8.00
N LYS A 63 5.39 -10.57 -8.76
CA LYS A 63 5.98 -10.50 -10.11
C LYS A 63 6.93 -9.32 -10.21
N ILE A 64 8.03 -9.49 -10.94
CA ILE A 64 8.93 -8.39 -11.32
C ILE A 64 8.50 -7.91 -12.70
N LEU A 65 8.41 -6.60 -12.86
CA LEU A 65 8.11 -5.94 -14.15
C LEU A 65 9.39 -5.47 -14.83
N ASP A 66 9.30 -5.15 -16.11
CA ASP A 66 10.38 -4.52 -16.85
C ASP A 66 10.67 -3.11 -16.31
N ALA A 67 11.94 -2.70 -16.34
CA ALA A 67 12.36 -1.41 -15.83
C ALA A 67 11.82 -0.25 -16.68
N ILE A 68 11.29 0.79 -16.03
CA ILE A 68 10.78 2.00 -16.67
C ILE A 68 11.53 3.25 -16.20
N ASP A 69 11.40 4.35 -16.92
CA ASP A 69 11.92 5.63 -16.46
C ASP A 69 11.14 6.15 -15.24
N LEU A 70 11.82 6.87 -14.35
CA LEU A 70 11.14 7.66 -13.33
C LEU A 70 10.22 8.70 -14.01
N PRO A 71 8.99 8.92 -13.49
CA PRO A 71 8.09 9.93 -14.04
C PRO A 71 8.75 11.31 -14.07
N LYS A 72 8.79 11.96 -15.23
CA LYS A 72 9.45 13.27 -15.40
C LYS A 72 8.85 14.33 -14.48
N GLU A 73 7.54 14.29 -14.28
CA GLU A 73 6.79 15.17 -13.40
C GLU A 73 7.10 15.00 -11.90
N SER A 74 7.79 13.92 -11.53
CA SER A 74 8.24 13.70 -10.15
C SER A 74 9.56 14.40 -9.83
N TYR A 75 10.31 14.86 -10.85
CA TYR A 75 11.62 15.48 -10.65
C TYR A 75 11.52 16.88 -10.07
N TYR A 76 12.14 17.07 -8.90
CA TYR A 76 12.24 18.35 -8.18
C TYR A 76 13.65 18.93 -8.37
N LYS A 77 13.79 19.84 -9.34
CA LYS A 77 15.06 20.37 -9.85
C LYS A 77 15.87 21.09 -8.76
N GLU A 78 15.21 21.88 -7.92
CA GLU A 78 15.82 22.72 -6.91
C GLU A 78 16.67 21.95 -5.88
N ARG A 79 16.36 20.68 -5.69
CA ARG A 79 17.05 19.80 -4.74
C ARG A 79 17.64 18.55 -5.38
N ASN A 80 17.57 18.44 -6.70
CA ASN A 80 18.03 17.28 -7.47
C ASN A 80 17.51 15.93 -6.91
N ARG A 81 16.19 15.86 -6.66
CA ARG A 81 15.53 14.66 -6.13
C ARG A 81 14.15 14.46 -6.74
N TYR A 82 13.47 13.40 -6.37
CA TYR A 82 12.17 13.05 -6.93
C TYR A 82 11.09 13.11 -5.85
N ARG A 83 9.90 13.60 -6.22
CA ARG A 83 8.73 13.65 -5.35
C ARG A 83 8.08 12.27 -5.27
N ALA A 84 8.16 11.64 -4.10
CA ALA A 84 7.58 10.32 -3.87
C ALA A 84 6.06 10.31 -4.07
N ASP A 85 5.36 11.39 -3.69
CA ASP A 85 3.93 11.57 -3.93
C ASP A 85 3.57 11.44 -5.41
N SER A 86 4.35 12.08 -6.30
CA SER A 86 4.14 12.01 -7.76
C SER A 86 4.44 10.61 -8.30
N ILE A 87 5.49 9.96 -7.79
CA ILE A 87 5.84 8.59 -8.19
C ILE A 87 4.70 7.62 -7.83
N ILE A 88 4.20 7.64 -6.58
CA ILE A 88 3.14 6.71 -6.17
C ILE A 88 1.81 7.00 -6.87
N GLN A 89 1.51 8.27 -7.20
CA GLN A 89 0.34 8.61 -8.03
C GLN A 89 0.45 8.02 -9.43
N TYR A 90 1.62 8.15 -10.08
CA TYR A 90 1.88 7.54 -11.38
C TYR A 90 1.71 6.02 -11.34
N LEU A 91 2.34 5.35 -10.38
CA LEU A 91 2.22 3.90 -10.21
C LEU A 91 0.77 3.48 -9.95
N SER A 92 0.03 4.21 -9.09
CA SER A 92 -1.36 3.91 -8.77
C SER A 92 -2.30 3.99 -9.98
N LYS A 93 -2.08 4.96 -10.88
CA LYS A 93 -2.86 5.08 -12.13
C LYS A 93 -2.67 3.87 -13.04
N ASN A 94 -1.48 3.26 -13.00
CA ASN A 94 -1.12 2.11 -13.83
C ASN A 94 -1.28 0.75 -13.12
N THR A 95 -1.81 0.74 -11.88
CA THR A 95 -2.03 -0.48 -11.10
C THR A 95 -3.52 -0.83 -11.09
N THR A 96 -3.87 -2.00 -11.60
CA THR A 96 -5.25 -2.51 -11.60
C THR A 96 -5.67 -3.05 -10.23
N ASN A 97 -6.98 -3.24 -10.03
CA ASN A 97 -7.50 -3.85 -8.79
C ASN A 97 -6.95 -5.26 -8.60
N GLY A 98 -6.68 -5.63 -7.36
CA GLY A 98 -6.07 -6.92 -7.00
C GLY A 98 -4.54 -6.92 -7.07
N PHE A 99 -3.92 -5.81 -7.49
CA PHE A 99 -2.48 -5.64 -7.51
C PHE A 99 -2.03 -4.50 -6.59
N VAL A 100 -0.79 -4.59 -6.12
CA VAL A 100 -0.06 -3.52 -5.44
C VAL A 100 1.28 -3.37 -6.13
N THR A 101 1.63 -2.17 -6.55
CA THR A 101 2.92 -1.88 -7.20
C THR A 101 3.87 -1.20 -6.24
N ILE A 102 5.04 -1.79 -6.03
CA ILE A 102 6.18 -1.17 -5.34
C ILE A 102 7.20 -0.68 -6.35
N GLY A 103 7.42 0.64 -6.40
CA GLY A 103 8.51 1.25 -7.17
C GLY A 103 9.84 1.14 -6.43
N LEU A 104 10.92 0.74 -7.12
CA LEU A 104 12.27 0.67 -6.56
C LEU A 104 13.19 1.63 -7.30
N THR A 105 13.93 2.49 -6.55
CA THR A 105 14.87 3.46 -7.12
C THR A 105 16.11 3.62 -6.25
N THR A 106 17.21 4.06 -6.85
CA THR A 106 18.43 4.51 -6.14
C THR A 106 18.47 6.02 -5.94
N LYS A 107 17.51 6.77 -6.52
CA LYS A 107 17.47 8.24 -6.47
C LYS A 107 16.92 8.74 -5.14
N ASP A 108 17.38 9.92 -4.74
CA ASP A 108 16.84 10.59 -3.55
C ASP A 108 15.37 10.96 -3.76
N ILE A 109 14.53 10.61 -2.78
CA ILE A 109 13.09 10.91 -2.82
C ILE A 109 12.67 11.73 -1.61
N SER A 110 11.61 12.51 -1.80
CA SER A 110 11.06 13.39 -0.78
C SER A 110 9.54 13.45 -0.82
N THR A 111 8.97 13.91 0.27
CA THR A 111 7.54 14.21 0.40
C THR A 111 7.33 15.51 1.17
N THR A 112 6.11 16.00 1.24
CA THR A 112 5.73 17.09 2.13
C THR A 112 5.36 16.55 3.51
N LYS A 113 6.04 17.01 4.56
CA LYS A 113 5.76 16.64 5.96
C LYS A 113 5.47 17.91 6.78
N GLY A 114 4.21 18.15 7.09
CA GLY A 114 3.78 19.38 7.75
C GLY A 114 4.18 20.62 6.94
N ALA A 115 4.90 21.54 7.55
CA ALA A 115 5.41 22.77 6.90
C ALA A 115 6.65 22.53 6.01
N ILE A 116 7.28 21.35 6.07
CA ILE A 116 8.48 21.02 5.29
C ILE A 116 8.05 20.46 3.96
N LYS A 117 8.16 21.27 2.90
CA LYS A 117 7.72 20.89 1.54
C LYS A 117 8.58 19.80 0.89
N ASP A 118 9.83 19.63 1.31
CA ASP A 118 10.79 18.73 0.70
C ASP A 118 11.54 17.93 1.78
N PHE A 119 10.79 17.12 2.53
CA PHE A 119 11.33 16.23 3.55
C PHE A 119 11.83 14.94 2.88
N GLY A 120 13.14 14.65 2.99
CA GLY A 120 13.75 13.46 2.42
C GLY A 120 13.34 12.19 3.18
N ILE A 121 13.00 11.15 2.45
CA ILE A 121 12.48 9.89 2.97
C ILE A 121 13.15 8.68 2.31
N MET A 122 13.02 7.51 2.92
CA MET A 122 13.48 6.23 2.37
C MET A 122 12.35 5.54 1.57
N GLY A 123 11.10 5.79 1.92
CA GLY A 123 9.95 5.23 1.22
C GLY A 123 8.67 6.02 1.47
N LEU A 124 7.64 5.73 0.70
CA LEU A 124 6.29 6.26 0.85
C LEU A 124 5.26 5.29 0.27
N GLY A 125 4.18 5.03 1.01
CA GLY A 125 3.04 4.23 0.54
C GLY A 125 1.71 4.91 0.77
N PHE A 126 0.75 4.74 -0.15
CA PHE A 126 -0.64 5.06 0.14
C PHE A 126 -1.18 4.13 1.23
N LYS A 127 -1.97 4.64 2.15
CA LYS A 127 -2.46 3.90 3.33
C LYS A 127 -3.98 4.05 3.55
N PRO A 128 -4.80 3.03 3.19
CA PRO A 128 -4.45 1.94 2.28
C PRO A 128 -4.33 2.42 0.84
N GLY A 129 -3.76 1.59 -0.03
CA GLY A 129 -3.65 1.94 -1.43
C GLY A 129 -3.07 0.85 -2.32
N ARG A 130 -2.77 1.22 -3.56
CA ARG A 130 -2.30 0.28 -4.58
C ARG A 130 -0.85 0.50 -5.02
N SER A 131 -0.18 1.48 -4.42
CA SER A 131 1.20 1.79 -4.81
C SER A 131 2.00 2.35 -3.67
N CYS A 132 3.29 2.08 -3.72
CA CYS A 132 4.31 2.61 -2.85
C CYS A 132 5.63 2.73 -3.61
N VAL A 133 6.60 3.40 -3.01
CA VAL A 133 7.97 3.54 -3.54
C VAL A 133 8.97 3.40 -2.42
N ALA A 134 10.07 2.74 -2.68
CA ALA A 134 11.23 2.67 -1.79
C ALA A 134 12.49 3.14 -2.54
N SER A 135 13.38 3.80 -1.80
CA SER A 135 14.66 4.29 -2.32
C SER A 135 15.83 3.80 -1.47
N SER A 136 16.89 3.36 -2.13
CA SER A 136 18.13 2.99 -1.48
C SER A 136 19.10 4.16 -1.24
N PHE A 137 18.74 5.39 -1.63
CA PHE A 137 19.63 6.55 -1.58
C PHE A 137 20.13 6.87 -0.15
N ARG A 138 19.24 6.77 0.84
CA ARG A 138 19.51 7.15 2.25
C ARG A 138 19.91 5.97 3.14
N LEU A 139 20.14 4.80 2.55
CA LEU A 139 20.53 3.60 3.26
C LEU A 139 22.04 3.55 3.47
N THR A 140 22.49 2.88 4.52
CA THR A 140 23.91 2.72 4.81
C THR A 140 24.56 1.75 3.83
N LEU A 141 25.86 1.89 3.57
CA LEU A 141 26.57 1.01 2.63
C LEU A 141 26.64 -0.44 3.14
N ASN A 142 26.82 -0.61 4.44
CA ASN A 142 26.76 -1.93 5.06
C ASN A 142 25.29 -2.39 5.10
N ASN A 143 25.01 -3.61 4.68
CA ASN A 143 23.66 -4.20 4.63
C ASN A 143 22.63 -3.47 3.73
N LYS A 144 23.11 -2.67 2.76
CA LYS A 144 22.23 -1.81 1.94
C LYS A 144 21.06 -2.56 1.31
N ASN A 145 21.28 -3.73 0.76
CA ASN A 145 20.23 -4.51 0.11
C ASN A 145 19.21 -5.05 1.11
N ASP A 146 19.65 -5.49 2.29
CA ASP A 146 18.76 -5.94 3.36
C ASP A 146 17.91 -4.78 3.90
N GLN A 147 18.54 -3.62 4.17
CA GLN A 147 17.81 -2.41 4.57
C GLN A 147 16.81 -1.99 3.49
N PHE A 148 17.17 -2.07 2.22
CA PHE A 148 16.30 -1.70 1.11
C PHE A 148 15.07 -2.63 1.02
N PHE A 149 15.27 -3.93 1.18
CA PHE A 149 14.17 -4.88 1.29
C PHE A 149 13.23 -4.51 2.45
N LYS A 150 13.78 -4.17 3.64
CA LYS A 150 12.98 -3.82 4.81
C LYS A 150 12.16 -2.53 4.60
N VAL A 151 12.74 -1.52 3.96
CA VAL A 151 11.97 -0.35 3.53
C VAL A 151 10.87 -0.74 2.54
N ALA A 152 11.17 -1.58 1.54
CA ALA A 152 10.18 -1.98 0.56
C ALA A 152 9.00 -2.75 1.18
N ILE A 153 9.26 -3.70 2.07
CA ILE A 153 8.19 -4.48 2.74
C ILE A 153 7.38 -3.62 3.73
N HIS A 154 8.01 -2.64 4.38
CA HIS A 154 7.34 -1.62 5.20
C HIS A 154 6.31 -0.84 4.38
N GLU A 155 6.72 -0.29 3.23
CA GLU A 155 5.84 0.50 2.37
C GLU A 155 4.71 -0.35 1.76
N ILE A 156 4.99 -1.61 1.43
CA ILE A 156 3.94 -2.56 1.03
C ILE A 156 2.95 -2.77 2.18
N GLY A 157 3.41 -2.89 3.42
CA GLY A 157 2.56 -2.98 4.61
C GLY A 157 1.60 -1.80 4.72
N HIS A 158 2.05 -0.58 4.44
CA HIS A 158 1.19 0.60 4.40
C HIS A 158 0.09 0.49 3.35
N THR A 159 0.40 -0.04 2.17
CA THR A 159 -0.63 -0.21 1.12
C THR A 159 -1.76 -1.13 1.55
N GLN A 160 -1.49 -2.06 2.46
CA GLN A 160 -2.50 -2.95 3.04
C GLN A 160 -3.26 -2.31 4.22
N GLY A 161 -2.92 -1.09 4.62
CA GLY A 161 -3.57 -0.35 5.71
C GLY A 161 -2.84 -0.41 7.05
N LEU A 162 -1.70 -1.10 7.17
CA LEU A 162 -0.91 -1.11 8.39
C LEU A 162 -0.46 0.30 8.76
N LYS A 163 -0.57 0.63 10.02
CA LYS A 163 0.03 1.82 10.64
C LYS A 163 1.42 1.47 11.16
N HIS A 164 2.20 2.49 11.55
CA HIS A 164 3.43 2.25 12.29
C HIS A 164 3.17 1.45 13.55
N CYS A 165 4.16 0.63 13.93
CA CYS A 165 4.10 -0.32 15.03
C CYS A 165 5.15 0.05 16.10
N PRO A 166 4.83 0.02 17.38
CA PRO A 166 5.80 0.32 18.44
C PRO A 166 6.81 -0.80 18.71
N VAL A 167 6.62 -1.99 18.12
CA VAL A 167 7.53 -3.13 18.29
C VAL A 167 8.81 -2.89 17.51
N LYS A 168 9.95 -2.82 18.19
CA LYS A 168 11.26 -2.46 17.62
C LYS A 168 11.72 -3.38 16.48
N SER A 169 11.46 -4.68 16.60
CA SER A 169 11.84 -5.67 15.58
C SER A 169 10.82 -5.82 14.45
N CYS A 170 9.72 -5.05 14.47
CA CYS A 170 8.67 -5.15 13.45
C CYS A 170 9.03 -4.33 12.22
N PHE A 171 8.84 -4.90 11.01
CA PHE A 171 8.98 -4.14 9.75
C PHE A 171 8.12 -2.87 9.66
N MET A 172 7.06 -2.74 10.48
CA MET A 172 6.23 -1.53 10.53
C MET A 172 6.69 -0.51 11.56
N ARG A 173 7.89 -0.64 12.13
CA ARG A 173 8.43 0.34 13.09
C ARG A 173 8.52 1.73 12.45
N ASP A 174 8.16 2.78 13.21
CA ASP A 174 8.39 4.16 12.78
C ASP A 174 9.90 4.47 12.77
N ALA A 175 10.39 4.98 11.67
CA ALA A 175 11.77 5.37 11.51
C ALA A 175 12.14 6.62 12.38
N GLU A 176 11.16 7.45 12.76
CA GLU A 176 11.36 8.68 13.55
C GLU A 176 12.51 9.57 13.02
N GLY A 177 12.71 9.57 11.69
CA GLY A 177 13.79 10.32 11.03
C GLY A 177 15.17 9.65 11.10
N LYS A 178 15.25 8.39 11.57
CA LYS A 178 16.46 7.56 11.62
C LYS A 178 16.36 6.40 10.60
N ASN A 179 17.30 5.49 10.67
CA ASN A 179 17.25 4.22 9.92
C ASN A 179 17.31 3.03 10.90
N PRO A 180 16.17 2.55 11.42
CA PRO A 180 16.12 1.43 12.36
C PRO A 180 16.13 0.05 11.69
N THR A 181 16.22 -0.04 10.37
CA THR A 181 16.03 -1.29 9.62
C THR A 181 16.94 -2.44 10.03
N ASP A 182 18.14 -2.17 10.56
CA ASP A 182 19.05 -3.24 11.02
C ASP A 182 18.51 -4.00 12.24
N GLU A 183 17.59 -3.38 13.02
CA GLU A 183 16.94 -4.01 14.18
C GLU A 183 15.64 -4.75 13.80
N GLU A 184 15.11 -4.50 12.61
CA GLU A 184 13.86 -5.10 12.13
C GLU A 184 14.11 -6.51 11.60
N THR A 185 13.23 -7.46 11.91
CA THR A 185 13.41 -8.87 11.54
C THR A 185 12.19 -9.49 10.88
N ASP A 186 10.96 -9.06 11.24
CA ASP A 186 9.71 -9.63 10.71
C ASP A 186 8.53 -8.70 11.03
N PHE A 187 7.35 -8.97 10.47
CA PHE A 187 6.10 -8.42 10.99
C PHE A 187 5.80 -9.04 12.36
N CYS A 188 5.50 -8.22 13.37
CA CYS A 188 5.04 -8.75 14.65
C CYS A 188 3.68 -9.46 14.52
N ASN A 189 3.30 -10.25 15.53
CA ASN A 189 2.05 -11.03 15.50
C ASN A 189 0.80 -10.17 15.22
N ASN A 190 0.72 -8.98 15.80
CA ASN A 190 -0.41 -8.06 15.56
C ASN A 190 -0.48 -7.63 14.10
N CYS A 191 0.66 -7.25 13.50
CA CYS A 191 0.74 -6.87 12.09
C CYS A 191 0.44 -8.06 11.17
N LYS A 192 0.95 -9.26 11.48
CA LYS A 192 0.62 -10.49 10.73
C LYS A 192 -0.88 -10.80 10.78
N ASN A 193 -1.49 -10.71 11.96
CA ASN A 193 -2.93 -10.96 12.12
C ASN A 193 -3.75 -9.95 11.32
N PHE A 194 -3.38 -8.67 11.35
CA PHE A 194 -4.03 -7.65 10.52
C PHE A 194 -3.87 -7.98 9.02
N LEU A 195 -2.67 -8.30 8.55
CA LEU A 195 -2.42 -8.62 7.14
C LEU A 195 -3.23 -9.85 6.68
N LYS A 196 -3.42 -10.85 7.55
CA LYS A 196 -4.31 -11.99 7.26
C LYS A 196 -5.75 -11.54 6.99
N THR A 197 -6.26 -10.52 7.67
CA THR A 197 -7.59 -9.95 7.37
C THR A 197 -7.64 -9.24 6.01
N GLN A 198 -6.49 -8.89 5.45
CA GLN A 198 -6.34 -8.32 4.11
C GLN A 198 -5.99 -9.40 3.05
N ASN A 199 -6.33 -10.66 3.32
CA ASN A 199 -6.04 -11.81 2.45
C ASN A 199 -4.54 -12.07 2.19
N TRP A 200 -3.66 -11.60 3.08
CA TRP A 200 -2.26 -11.98 3.02
C TRP A 200 -2.06 -13.41 3.48
N LYS A 201 -1.51 -14.22 2.59
CA LYS A 201 -1.12 -15.61 2.86
C LYS A 201 0.39 -15.64 3.02
N PHE A 202 0.85 -15.58 4.27
CA PHE A 202 2.26 -15.77 4.58
C PHE A 202 2.73 -17.16 4.13
N LYS A 203 4.02 -17.26 3.80
CA LYS A 203 4.64 -18.54 3.48
C LYS A 203 4.83 -19.40 4.74
#